data_4b0ccae9a469d1c540edfeeedf8332a8
#
_entry.id   4b0ccae9a469d1c540edfeeedf8332a8
#
_cell.length_a   1.000
_cell.length_b   1.000
_cell.length_c   1.000
_cell.angle_alpha   90.00
_cell.angle_beta   90.00
_cell.angle_gamma   90.00
#
_symmetry.space_group_name_H-M   'P 1'
#
loop_
_entity.id
_entity.type
_entity.pdbx_description
1 polymer ?
#
loop_
_entity_poly.entity_id
_entity_poly.type
_entity_poly.pdbx_seq_one_letter_code
_entity_poly.pdbx_strand_id
1 'polypeptide(L)'
;MSENNETETETETPRPQPQPMRGGGGHGMARGPVEKPQNFGPSAKRLLGTLKQDAARIVFVIFLGVVSVGLTVLGPKLLGEGTNVVFAGFISLQFKAGTTKAEVIDQLVAAGQTTQADMLRVMDFVPGTGINFTQLTWILIAVLAVYSVGSIFAYFQARILTYAAQSAMP
;
A
#
# COMPACT_ATOMS: atom_id res chain seq x y z
N MET A 1 -2.48 24.87 -102.56
CA MET A 1 -1.96 25.33 -101.27
C MET A 1 -2.46 24.31 -100.28
N SER A 2 -1.78 23.39 -100.22
CA SER A 2 -0.82 22.79 -99.27
C SER A 2 -1.28 22.91 -97.84
N GLU A 3 -1.76 21.83 -97.32
CA GLU A 3 -1.81 21.58 -95.87
C GLU A 3 -1.53 20.11 -95.66
N ASN A 4 -0.41 19.90 -95.02
CA ASN A 4 0.05 18.57 -94.51
C ASN A 4 -0.82 18.16 -93.33
N ASN A 5 -1.32 16.99 -93.41
CA ASN A 5 -1.98 16.31 -92.30
C ASN A 5 -0.99 15.22 -91.77
N GLU A 6 -0.26 15.58 -90.72
CA GLU A 6 0.61 14.64 -90.01
C GLU A 6 -0.23 13.93 -88.93
N THR A 7 -0.43 12.67 -89.17
CA THR A 7 -1.09 11.75 -88.27
C THR A 7 -0.12 11.34 -87.13
N GLU A 8 -0.26 11.97 -85.99
CA GLU A 8 0.44 11.47 -84.78
C GLU A 8 -0.23 10.21 -84.28
N THR A 9 0.51 9.13 -84.36
CA THR A 9 0.16 7.84 -83.79
C THR A 9 0.41 7.90 -82.28
N GLU A 10 -0.67 8.14 -81.54
CA GLU A 10 -0.63 8.11 -80.12
C GLU A 10 -0.41 6.66 -79.66
N THR A 11 0.77 6.40 -79.14
CA THR A 11 1.16 5.12 -78.55
C THR A 11 0.44 4.98 -77.24
N GLU A 12 -0.62 4.22 -77.24
CA GLU A 12 -1.41 3.91 -76.06
C GLU A 12 -0.57 3.08 -75.05
N THR A 13 -0.09 3.75 -74.03
CA THR A 13 0.59 3.10 -72.92
C THR A 13 -0.40 2.27 -72.14
N PRO A 14 -0.16 0.97 -71.88
CA PRO A 14 -1.09 0.15 -71.11
C PRO A 14 -1.23 0.68 -69.71
N ARG A 15 -2.47 1.00 -69.30
CA ARG A 15 -2.78 1.34 -67.90
C ARG A 15 -2.40 0.19 -66.97
N PRO A 16 -1.68 0.46 -65.88
CA PRO A 16 -1.42 -0.55 -64.87
C PRO A 16 -2.74 -1.04 -64.27
N GLN A 17 -3.01 -2.32 -64.35
CA GLN A 17 -4.13 -2.93 -63.67
C GLN A 17 -3.94 -2.76 -62.15
N PRO A 18 -4.97 -2.41 -61.38
CA PRO A 18 -4.88 -2.35 -59.93
C PRO A 18 -4.63 -3.77 -59.39
N GLN A 19 -3.41 -3.99 -58.87
CA GLN A 19 -3.12 -5.18 -58.12
C GLN A 19 -4.02 -5.23 -56.88
N PRO A 20 -4.62 -6.39 -56.58
CA PRO A 20 -5.39 -6.52 -55.30
C PRO A 20 -4.43 -6.25 -54.15
N MET A 21 -4.70 -5.19 -53.36
CA MET A 21 -4.03 -4.91 -52.09
C MET A 21 -4.14 -6.14 -51.25
N ARG A 22 -3.05 -6.87 -51.11
CA ARG A 22 -2.86 -7.92 -50.13
C ARG A 22 -2.98 -7.26 -48.78
N GLY A 23 -4.17 -7.40 -48.16
CA GLY A 23 -4.53 -6.81 -46.89
C GLY A 23 -3.46 -7.11 -45.86
N GLY A 24 -2.78 -6.03 -45.43
CA GLY A 24 -1.95 -6.05 -44.25
C GLY A 24 -2.80 -6.49 -43.07
N GLY A 25 -2.38 -7.56 -42.42
CA GLY A 25 -3.05 -8.12 -41.25
C GLY A 25 -3.19 -7.04 -40.17
N GLY A 26 -4.39 -6.47 -40.09
CA GLY A 26 -4.82 -5.78 -38.90
C GLY A 26 -4.76 -6.80 -37.77
N HIS A 27 -3.93 -6.54 -36.79
CA HIS A 27 -4.05 -7.20 -35.48
C HIS A 27 -5.36 -6.72 -34.84
N GLY A 28 -6.48 -7.14 -35.44
CA GLY A 28 -7.76 -7.16 -34.76
C GLY A 28 -7.56 -8.04 -33.54
N MET A 29 -7.61 -7.44 -32.36
CA MET A 29 -7.89 -8.19 -31.14
C MET A 29 -9.23 -8.86 -31.34
N ALA A 30 -9.23 -10.03 -32.01
CA ALA A 30 -10.30 -10.96 -31.94
C ALA A 30 -10.39 -11.39 -30.47
N ARG A 31 -11.27 -10.72 -29.73
CA ARG A 31 -11.84 -11.28 -28.53
C ARG A 31 -12.56 -12.54 -28.94
N GLY A 32 -11.79 -13.62 -29.13
CA GLY A 32 -12.36 -14.95 -29.22
C GLY A 32 -13.23 -15.17 -28.00
N PRO A 33 -14.31 -15.95 -28.09
CA PRO A 33 -15.10 -16.31 -26.94
C PRO A 33 -14.13 -16.80 -25.88
N VAL A 34 -14.19 -16.18 -24.67
CA VAL A 34 -13.42 -16.63 -23.53
C VAL A 34 -13.84 -18.08 -23.28
N GLU A 35 -13.08 -19.01 -23.83
CA GLU A 35 -13.27 -20.42 -23.54
C GLU A 35 -13.21 -20.58 -22.05
N LYS A 36 -14.36 -20.91 -21.44
CA LYS A 36 -14.42 -21.30 -20.04
C LYS A 36 -13.39 -22.41 -19.86
N PRO A 37 -12.40 -22.28 -18.98
CA PRO A 37 -11.38 -23.30 -18.78
C PRO A 37 -12.07 -24.59 -18.36
N GLN A 38 -12.24 -25.52 -19.29
CA GLN A 38 -12.98 -26.78 -19.10
C GLN A 38 -12.27 -27.72 -18.11
N ASN A 39 -11.03 -27.42 -17.73
CA ASN A 39 -10.23 -28.22 -16.82
C ASN A 39 -9.51 -27.38 -15.76
N PHE A 40 -10.23 -26.50 -15.09
CA PHE A 40 -9.65 -25.68 -14.02
C PHE A 40 -9.08 -26.54 -12.89
N GLY A 41 -9.74 -27.64 -12.54
CA GLY A 41 -9.32 -28.54 -11.44
C GLY A 41 -7.97 -29.21 -11.69
N PRO A 42 -7.74 -29.91 -12.81
CA PRO A 42 -6.44 -30.55 -13.12
C PRO A 42 -5.30 -29.54 -13.30
N SER A 43 -5.57 -28.38 -13.91
CA SER A 43 -4.58 -27.34 -14.11
C SER A 43 -4.20 -26.66 -12.79
N ALA A 44 -5.18 -26.37 -11.93
CA ALA A 44 -4.94 -25.87 -10.57
C ALA A 44 -4.15 -26.90 -9.74
N LYS A 45 -4.46 -28.18 -9.84
CA LYS A 45 -3.75 -29.24 -9.11
C LYS A 45 -2.29 -29.38 -9.57
N ARG A 46 -2.01 -29.19 -10.87
CA ARG A 46 -0.64 -29.14 -11.39
C ARG A 46 0.12 -27.92 -10.90
N LEU A 47 -0.51 -26.73 -10.95
CA LEU A 47 0.04 -25.49 -10.38
C LEU A 47 0.30 -25.62 -8.88
N LEU A 48 -0.63 -26.19 -8.12
CA LEU A 48 -0.43 -26.49 -6.70
C LEU A 48 0.68 -27.54 -6.49
N GLY A 49 0.89 -28.44 -7.40
CA GLY A 49 1.97 -29.44 -7.37
C GLY A 49 3.35 -28.80 -7.52
N THR A 50 3.51 -27.87 -8.46
CA THR A 50 4.76 -27.09 -8.62
C THR A 50 4.96 -26.12 -7.46
N LEU A 51 3.86 -25.54 -6.92
CA LEU A 51 3.91 -24.68 -5.73
C LEU A 51 4.35 -25.44 -4.47
N LYS A 52 4.11 -26.74 -4.37
CA LYS A 52 4.57 -27.56 -3.23
C LYS A 52 6.10 -27.54 -3.07
N GLN A 53 6.83 -27.42 -4.15
CA GLN A 53 8.29 -27.38 -4.11
C GLN A 53 8.80 -26.07 -3.49
N ASP A 54 8.04 -24.97 -3.63
CA ASP A 54 8.32 -23.65 -3.04
C ASP A 54 7.38 -23.28 -1.89
N ALA A 55 6.55 -24.21 -1.42
CA ALA A 55 5.54 -23.95 -0.39
C ALA A 55 6.15 -23.33 0.88
N ALA A 56 7.33 -23.78 1.28
CA ALA A 56 8.01 -23.22 2.45
C ALA A 56 8.37 -21.73 2.25
N ARG A 57 8.82 -21.36 1.05
CA ARG A 57 9.13 -19.95 0.72
C ARG A 57 7.86 -19.09 0.70
N ILE A 58 6.79 -19.63 0.11
CA ILE A 58 5.50 -18.93 0.01
C ILE A 58 4.93 -18.71 1.40
N VAL A 59 4.90 -19.73 2.25
CA VAL A 59 4.42 -19.64 3.64
C VAL A 59 5.26 -18.63 4.41
N PHE A 60 6.58 -18.63 4.22
CA PHE A 60 7.47 -17.68 4.89
C PHE A 60 7.20 -16.25 4.44
N VAL A 61 6.98 -15.98 3.14
CA VAL A 61 6.63 -14.66 2.62
C VAL A 61 5.28 -14.19 3.16
N ILE A 62 4.29 -15.08 3.21
CA ILE A 62 2.98 -14.76 3.80
C ILE A 62 3.12 -14.42 5.28
N PHE A 63 3.89 -15.21 6.03
CA PHE A 63 4.17 -14.94 7.43
C PHE A 63 4.84 -13.58 7.64
N LEU A 64 5.88 -13.27 6.87
CA LEU A 64 6.53 -11.96 6.91
C LEU A 64 5.53 -10.83 6.58
N GLY A 65 4.65 -11.04 5.60
CA GLY A 65 3.62 -10.07 5.24
C GLY A 65 2.65 -9.79 6.38
N VAL A 66 2.13 -10.83 7.01
CA VAL A 66 1.23 -10.71 8.17
C VAL A 66 1.90 -9.97 9.33
N VAL A 67 3.14 -10.33 9.65
CA VAL A 67 3.91 -9.66 10.70
C VAL A 67 4.17 -8.20 10.35
N SER A 68 4.56 -7.91 9.11
CA SER A 68 4.82 -6.54 8.62
C SER A 68 3.57 -5.66 8.73
N VAL A 69 2.41 -6.18 8.31
CA VAL A 69 1.13 -5.45 8.43
C VAL A 69 0.77 -5.23 9.90
N GLY A 70 0.94 -6.25 10.74
CA GLY A 70 0.70 -6.13 12.19
C GLY A 70 1.56 -5.03 12.83
N LEU A 71 2.85 -4.97 12.50
CA LEU A 71 3.76 -3.93 12.98
C LEU A 71 3.35 -2.54 12.47
N THR A 72 2.90 -2.43 11.22
CA THR A 72 2.44 -1.16 10.64
C THR A 72 1.21 -0.61 11.36
N VAL A 73 0.30 -1.48 11.82
CA VAL A 73 -0.89 -1.08 12.59
C VAL A 73 -0.53 -0.66 14.01
N LEU A 74 0.52 -1.25 14.60
CA LEU A 74 0.98 -0.87 15.95
C LEU A 74 1.61 0.53 16.00
N GLY A 75 2.23 1.00 14.92
CA GLY A 75 2.90 2.30 14.86
C GLY A 75 1.99 3.48 15.26
N PRO A 76 0.83 3.68 14.61
CA PRO A 76 -0.10 4.75 14.95
C PRO A 76 -0.63 4.65 16.39
N LYS A 77 -0.83 3.43 16.91
CA LYS A 77 -1.27 3.22 18.29
C LYS A 77 -0.23 3.73 19.29
N LEU A 78 1.03 3.34 19.11
CA LEU A 78 2.13 3.80 19.98
C LEU A 78 2.34 5.31 19.89
N LEU A 79 2.21 5.91 18.69
CA LEU A 79 2.27 7.37 18.54
C LEU A 79 1.11 8.06 19.26
N GLY A 80 -0.10 7.48 19.24
CA GLY A 80 -1.24 7.97 20.01
C GLY A 80 -0.98 7.95 21.52
N GLU A 81 -0.37 6.88 22.03
CA GLU A 81 0.03 6.80 23.44
C GLU A 81 1.10 7.85 23.78
N GLY A 82 2.08 8.06 22.91
CA GLY A 82 3.08 9.12 23.08
C GLY A 82 2.44 10.52 23.12
N THR A 83 1.50 10.79 22.24
CA THR A 83 0.72 12.03 22.23
C THR A 83 -0.06 12.21 23.54
N ASN A 84 -0.66 11.13 24.05
CA ASN A 84 -1.38 11.15 25.32
C ASN A 84 -0.47 11.52 26.48
N VAL A 85 0.75 10.97 26.55
CA VAL A 85 1.72 11.30 27.60
C VAL A 85 2.11 12.77 27.55
N VAL A 86 2.36 13.32 26.38
CA VAL A 86 2.68 14.74 26.19
C VAL A 86 1.50 15.60 26.61
N PHE A 87 0.30 15.26 26.17
CA PHE A 87 -0.91 16.05 26.45
C PHE A 87 -1.28 16.00 27.93
N ALA A 88 -1.21 14.82 28.56
CA ALA A 88 -1.41 14.65 30.00
C ALA A 88 -0.40 15.46 30.80
N GLY A 89 0.87 15.45 30.39
CA GLY A 89 1.91 16.24 31.03
C GLY A 89 1.70 17.73 30.88
N PHE A 90 1.27 18.20 29.70
CA PHE A 90 0.95 19.61 29.49
C PHE A 90 -0.24 20.08 30.36
N ILE A 91 -1.30 19.27 30.41
CA ILE A 91 -2.45 19.58 31.28
C ILE A 91 -2.04 19.57 32.76
N SER A 92 -1.21 18.61 33.16
CA SER A 92 -0.75 18.49 34.55
C SER A 92 -0.05 19.75 35.04
N LEU A 93 0.65 20.49 34.17
CA LEU A 93 1.32 21.76 34.51
C LEU A 93 0.34 22.89 34.81
N GLN A 94 -0.93 22.79 34.42
CA GLN A 94 -1.95 23.81 34.68
C GLN A 94 -2.48 23.72 36.12
N PHE A 95 -2.20 22.62 36.80
CA PHE A 95 -2.66 22.39 38.18
C PHE A 95 -1.49 22.43 39.15
N LYS A 96 -1.81 22.81 40.39
CA LYS A 96 -0.81 22.93 41.43
C LYS A 96 -0.31 21.54 41.85
N ALA A 97 1.02 21.41 42.04
CA ALA A 97 1.60 20.20 42.58
C ALA A 97 1.02 19.85 43.96
N GLY A 98 0.70 18.59 44.16
CA GLY A 98 0.08 18.09 45.38
C GLY A 98 -1.45 18.06 45.38
N THR A 99 -2.10 18.58 44.31
CA THR A 99 -3.55 18.41 44.12
C THR A 99 -3.80 16.99 43.60
N THR A 100 -4.87 16.36 44.08
CA THR A 100 -5.25 15.04 43.54
C THR A 100 -6.06 15.17 42.25
N LYS A 101 -6.04 14.14 41.41
CA LYS A 101 -6.85 14.09 40.17
C LYS A 101 -8.34 14.29 40.47
N ALA A 102 -8.83 13.72 41.58
CA ALA A 102 -10.22 13.84 41.98
C ALA A 102 -10.59 15.30 42.32
N GLU A 103 -9.74 16.00 43.07
CA GLU A 103 -9.96 17.42 43.40
C GLU A 103 -9.98 18.33 42.16
N VAL A 104 -9.13 18.05 41.18
CA VAL A 104 -9.12 18.76 39.90
C VAL A 104 -10.44 18.55 39.14
N ILE A 105 -10.93 17.32 39.10
CA ILE A 105 -12.20 17.01 38.45
C ILE A 105 -13.36 17.71 39.16
N ASP A 106 -13.39 17.67 40.48
CA ASP A 106 -14.45 18.32 41.29
C ASP A 106 -14.43 19.84 41.11
N GLN A 107 -13.26 20.47 41.04
CA GLN A 107 -13.15 21.90 40.75
C GLN A 107 -13.69 22.27 39.36
N LEU A 108 -13.41 21.45 38.35
CA LEU A 108 -13.92 21.67 36.99
C LEU A 108 -15.43 21.49 36.92
N VAL A 109 -15.97 20.50 37.60
CA VAL A 109 -17.41 20.27 37.69
C VAL A 109 -18.09 21.45 38.41
N ALA A 110 -17.52 21.93 39.53
CA ALA A 110 -18.03 23.09 40.26
C ALA A 110 -17.96 24.38 39.41
N ALA A 111 -16.98 24.48 38.51
CA ALA A 111 -16.86 25.60 37.55
C ALA A 111 -17.78 25.44 36.32
N GLY A 112 -18.62 24.41 36.25
CA GLY A 112 -19.50 24.13 35.09
C GLY A 112 -18.80 23.55 33.86
N GLN A 113 -17.53 23.20 33.97
CA GLN A 113 -16.71 22.67 32.86
C GLN A 113 -16.79 21.13 32.80
N THR A 114 -18.00 20.59 32.67
CA THR A 114 -18.29 19.17 32.74
C THR A 114 -17.59 18.39 31.62
N THR A 115 -17.53 18.92 30.40
CA THR A 115 -16.85 18.28 29.26
C THR A 115 -15.36 18.11 29.53
N GLN A 116 -14.70 19.09 30.13
CA GLN A 116 -13.28 19.00 30.47
C GLN A 116 -13.05 18.02 31.63
N ALA A 117 -13.95 18.04 32.63
CA ALA A 117 -13.90 17.06 33.71
C ALA A 117 -14.01 15.61 33.19
N ASP A 118 -14.91 15.36 32.24
CA ASP A 118 -15.09 14.03 31.66
C ASP A 118 -13.87 13.58 30.83
N MET A 119 -13.26 14.49 30.08
CA MET A 119 -11.99 14.21 29.38
C MET A 119 -10.87 13.84 30.38
N LEU A 120 -10.74 14.58 31.47
CA LEU A 120 -9.71 14.33 32.50
C LEU A 120 -9.96 13.03 33.27
N ARG A 121 -11.19 12.58 33.39
CA ARG A 121 -11.51 11.29 34.02
C ARG A 121 -10.86 10.10 33.30
N VAL A 122 -10.84 10.12 31.94
CA VAL A 122 -10.30 9.03 31.13
C VAL A 122 -8.80 9.16 30.90
N MET A 123 -8.21 10.34 31.14
CA MET A 123 -6.77 10.55 31.01
C MET A 123 -6.03 10.08 32.25
N ASP A 124 -4.85 9.51 32.06
CA ASP A 124 -3.94 9.17 33.13
C ASP A 124 -2.88 10.26 33.30
N PHE A 125 -3.05 11.09 34.33
CA PHE A 125 -2.14 12.20 34.66
C PHE A 125 -2.06 12.43 36.15
N VAL A 126 -0.92 12.94 36.61
CA VAL A 126 -0.71 13.37 37.99
C VAL A 126 -0.53 14.88 37.98
N PRO A 127 -1.41 15.66 38.68
CA PRO A 127 -1.34 17.12 38.68
C PRO A 127 0.02 17.63 39.18
N GLY A 128 0.57 18.62 38.48
CA GLY A 128 1.81 19.30 38.88
C GLY A 128 3.13 18.55 38.59
N THR A 129 3.09 17.39 37.96
CA THR A 129 4.32 16.62 37.66
C THR A 129 4.94 16.95 36.33
N GLY A 130 4.17 17.53 35.39
CA GLY A 130 4.62 17.77 34.02
C GLY A 130 4.69 16.53 33.14
N ILE A 131 5.47 16.63 32.05
CA ILE A 131 5.61 15.56 31.07
C ILE A 131 6.54 14.46 31.61
N ASN A 132 6.07 13.24 31.59
CA ASN A 132 6.90 12.08 31.93
C ASN A 132 7.83 11.73 30.76
N PHE A 133 8.99 12.34 30.69
CA PHE A 133 9.98 12.11 29.63
C PHE A 133 10.51 10.67 29.61
N THR A 134 10.57 10.00 30.75
CA THR A 134 11.01 8.60 30.81
C THR A 134 10.03 7.71 30.08
N GLN A 135 8.74 7.85 30.33
CA GLN A 135 7.69 7.10 29.65
C GLN A 135 7.66 7.44 28.16
N LEU A 136 7.76 8.70 27.80
CA LEU A 136 7.79 9.16 26.41
C LEU A 136 8.98 8.58 25.66
N THR A 137 10.17 8.55 26.27
CA THR A 137 11.37 7.94 25.66
C THR A 137 11.17 6.46 25.36
N TRP A 138 10.59 5.69 26.27
CA TRP A 138 10.30 4.29 26.03
C TRP A 138 9.30 4.07 24.90
N ILE A 139 8.28 4.90 24.79
CA ILE A 139 7.31 4.85 23.69
C ILE A 139 8.02 5.17 22.36
N LEU A 140 8.88 6.19 22.30
CA LEU A 140 9.63 6.54 21.09
C LEU A 140 10.60 5.45 20.67
N ILE A 141 11.28 4.80 21.63
CA ILE A 141 12.14 3.64 21.35
C ILE A 141 11.31 2.49 20.79
N ALA A 142 10.14 2.20 21.37
CA ALA A 142 9.25 1.17 20.87
C ALA A 142 8.75 1.47 19.44
N VAL A 143 8.39 2.72 19.16
CA VAL A 143 8.01 3.17 17.81
C VAL A 143 9.17 2.95 16.84
N LEU A 144 10.36 3.39 17.18
CA LEU A 144 11.56 3.22 16.34
C LEU A 144 11.84 1.73 16.08
N ALA A 145 11.74 0.89 17.09
CA ALA A 145 11.93 -0.55 16.96
C ALA A 145 10.89 -1.19 16.02
N VAL A 146 9.61 -0.86 16.19
CA VAL A 146 8.51 -1.37 15.35
C VAL A 146 8.73 -0.99 13.89
N TYR A 147 9.04 0.28 13.60
CA TYR A 147 9.28 0.72 12.23
C TYR A 147 10.57 0.12 11.63
N SER A 148 11.63 -0.01 12.42
CA SER A 148 12.88 -0.64 11.96
C SER A 148 12.68 -2.10 11.60
N VAL A 149 12.02 -2.88 12.47
CA VAL A 149 11.71 -4.29 12.23
C VAL A 149 10.77 -4.44 11.04
N GLY A 150 9.72 -3.61 10.95
CA GLY A 150 8.79 -3.60 9.81
C GLY A 150 9.50 -3.34 8.48
N SER A 151 10.42 -2.37 8.45
CA SER A 151 11.21 -2.03 7.25
C SER A 151 12.15 -3.16 6.84
N ILE A 152 12.79 -3.83 7.80
CA ILE A 152 13.65 -4.98 7.55
C ILE A 152 12.82 -6.13 6.94
N PHE A 153 11.66 -6.42 7.48
CA PHE A 153 10.78 -7.47 6.95
C PHE A 153 10.26 -7.13 5.55
N ALA A 154 9.85 -5.89 5.32
CA ALA A 154 9.43 -5.43 3.99
C ALA A 154 10.57 -5.55 2.96
N TYR A 155 11.79 -5.21 3.34
CA TYR A 155 12.97 -5.38 2.49
C TYR A 155 13.21 -6.86 2.12
N PHE A 156 13.19 -7.77 3.09
CA PHE A 156 13.36 -9.20 2.81
C PHE A 156 12.22 -9.75 1.93
N GLN A 157 10.99 -9.36 2.20
CA GLN A 157 9.83 -9.76 1.41
C GLN A 157 9.98 -9.33 -0.06
N ALA A 158 10.35 -8.06 -0.30
CA ALA A 158 10.56 -7.54 -1.64
C ALA A 158 11.70 -8.28 -2.36
N ARG A 159 12.80 -8.57 -1.66
CA ARG A 159 13.94 -9.29 -2.20
C ARG A 159 13.58 -10.71 -2.63
N ILE A 160 12.87 -11.44 -1.78
CA ILE A 160 12.43 -12.82 -2.07
C ILE A 160 11.47 -12.83 -3.27
N LEU A 161 10.54 -11.87 -3.31
CA LEU A 161 9.56 -11.77 -4.41
C LEU A 161 10.24 -11.46 -5.75
N THR A 162 11.23 -10.56 -5.75
CA THR A 162 12.01 -10.22 -6.95
C THR A 162 12.79 -11.44 -7.47
N TYR A 163 13.38 -12.21 -6.56
CA TYR A 163 14.13 -13.42 -6.93
C TYR A 163 13.21 -14.50 -7.51
N ALA A 164 12.04 -14.68 -6.93
CA ALA A 164 11.02 -15.61 -7.45
C ALA A 164 10.51 -15.19 -8.83
N ALA A 165 10.29 -13.89 -9.06
CA ALA A 165 9.84 -13.37 -10.35
C ALA A 165 10.89 -13.56 -11.45
N GLN A 166 12.18 -13.33 -11.15
CA GLN A 166 13.27 -13.52 -12.10
C GLN A 166 13.50 -15.00 -12.45
N SER A 167 13.33 -15.91 -11.51
CA SER A 167 13.47 -17.36 -11.76
C SER A 167 12.30 -17.98 -12.54
N ALA A 168 11.19 -17.27 -12.67
CA ALA A 168 10.00 -17.69 -13.42
C ALA A 168 10.03 -17.26 -14.90
N MET A 169 10.98 -16.43 -15.31
CA MET A 169 11.18 -16.05 -16.72
C MET A 169 12.31 -16.94 -17.30
N PRO A 170 11.98 -17.78 -18.29
CA PRO A 170 12.97 -18.60 -18.99
C PRO A 170 13.91 -17.76 -19.86
#